data_8dcd23a182d2c0b486c39e52461a66ca
#
_entry.id   8dcd23a182d2c0b486c39e52461a66ca
#
_cell.length_a   1.000
_cell.length_b   1.000
_cell.length_c   1.000
_cell.angle_alpha   90.00
_cell.angle_beta   90.00
_cell.angle_gamma   90.00
#
_symmetry.space_group_name_H-M   'P 1'
#
loop_
_entity.id
_entity.type
_entity.pdbx_description
1 polymer ?
#
loop_
_entity_poly.entity_id
_entity_poly.type
_entity_poly.pdbx_seq_one_letter_code
_entity_poly.pdbx_strand_id
1 'polypeptide(L)'
;MSERSPISPRSPRAALEPEQVPPPPKRSDRARNPFVVVGNAIITLLLLAMIGGGGLYIYGKQKIEAPGPLAQDKVVNIPQRSGMSDIADILQREGVIDNNRWAFIGGVFALKARSDLKPGEYLFAKNASLRDVIGTMVEGKVVQHSVTIPEGLTSEQIVARITDNDIFSGAVHAIPAEGSLLPETYKFPRGAPRDQVINRMQQA
;
A
#
# COMPACT_ATOMS: atom_id res chain seq x y z
N MET A 1 -27.82 52.12 -71.30
CA MET A 1 -26.89 53.23 -71.35
C MET A 1 -26.08 53.25 -70.08
N SER A 2 -24.85 52.79 -70.23
CA SER A 2 -23.92 52.65 -69.09
C SER A 2 -22.94 53.82 -69.16
N GLU A 3 -23.10 54.76 -68.23
CA GLU A 3 -22.17 55.87 -68.08
C GLU A 3 -20.93 55.40 -67.35
N ARG A 4 -19.83 55.36 -68.16
CA ARG A 4 -18.46 55.18 -67.61
C ARG A 4 -17.99 56.52 -67.07
N SER A 5 -17.85 56.64 -65.74
CA SER A 5 -17.20 57.79 -65.11
C SER A 5 -15.75 57.89 -65.62
N PRO A 6 -15.26 59.08 -65.93
CA PRO A 6 -13.87 59.27 -66.45
C PRO A 6 -12.87 59.01 -65.28
N ILE A 7 -11.92 58.16 -65.55
CA ILE A 7 -10.78 57.94 -64.69
C ILE A 7 -9.90 59.21 -64.72
N SER A 8 -9.84 59.95 -63.62
CA SER A 8 -8.93 61.03 -63.41
C SER A 8 -7.47 60.53 -63.53
N PRO A 9 -6.58 61.15 -64.27
CA PRO A 9 -5.19 60.76 -64.29
C PRO A 9 -4.62 61.02 -62.88
N ARG A 10 -4.17 59.94 -62.22
CA ARG A 10 -3.44 60.02 -60.97
C ARG A 10 -2.20 60.84 -61.18
N SER A 11 -1.99 61.88 -60.38
CA SER A 11 -0.80 62.71 -60.46
C SER A 11 0.48 61.86 -60.29
N PRO A 12 1.59 62.16 -60.92
CA PRO A 12 2.86 61.41 -60.80
C PRO A 12 3.33 61.28 -59.33
N ARG A 13 2.86 62.16 -58.46
CA ARG A 13 3.20 62.11 -57.02
C ARG A 13 2.46 61.02 -56.26
N ALA A 14 1.29 60.59 -56.68
CA ALA A 14 0.57 59.51 -56.07
C ALA A 14 1.17 58.13 -56.33
N ALA A 15 2.03 58.00 -57.32
CA ALA A 15 2.76 56.75 -57.59
C ALA A 15 4.00 56.57 -56.73
N LEU A 16 4.40 57.54 -55.93
CA LEU A 16 5.57 57.50 -55.04
C LEU A 16 5.18 57.44 -53.57
N GLU A 17 3.89 57.50 -53.27
CA GLU A 17 3.42 57.23 -51.86
C GLU A 17 3.57 55.72 -51.58
N PRO A 18 4.37 55.31 -50.53
CA PRO A 18 4.45 53.93 -50.15
C PRO A 18 3.06 53.46 -49.73
N GLU A 19 2.59 52.37 -50.36
CA GLU A 19 1.35 51.68 -50.00
C GLU A 19 1.30 51.48 -48.48
N GLN A 20 0.39 52.12 -47.78
CA GLN A 20 0.27 52.01 -46.33
C GLN A 20 -0.08 50.57 -46.00
N VAL A 21 0.88 49.86 -45.48
CA VAL A 21 0.68 48.51 -44.93
C VAL A 21 -0.41 48.59 -43.87
N PRO A 22 -1.48 47.76 -43.97
CA PRO A 22 -2.55 47.79 -43.00
C PRO A 22 -1.99 47.61 -41.58
N PRO A 23 -2.42 48.36 -40.59
CA PRO A 23 -1.89 48.26 -39.24
C PRO A 23 -2.08 46.81 -38.72
N PRO A 24 -1.05 46.27 -38.00
CA PRO A 24 -1.12 44.93 -37.49
C PRO A 24 -2.41 44.76 -36.63
N PRO A 25 -3.02 43.57 -36.68
CA PRO A 25 -4.27 43.34 -35.94
C PRO A 25 -4.05 43.65 -34.48
N LYS A 26 -4.95 44.46 -33.89
CA LYS A 26 -4.88 44.81 -32.46
C LYS A 26 -4.89 43.52 -31.64
N ARG A 27 -3.85 43.29 -30.80
CA ARG A 27 -3.81 42.20 -29.84
C ARG A 27 -5.09 42.28 -29.00
N SER A 28 -5.81 41.17 -28.91
CA SER A 28 -7.07 41.09 -28.19
C SER A 28 -6.86 41.50 -26.72
N ASP A 29 -7.61 42.49 -26.26
CA ASP A 29 -7.60 42.99 -24.87
C ASP A 29 -8.06 41.95 -23.84
N ARG A 30 -8.64 40.83 -24.33
CA ARG A 30 -9.02 39.66 -23.49
C ARG A 30 -7.82 39.06 -22.75
N ALA A 31 -6.61 39.11 -23.33
CA ALA A 31 -5.40 38.62 -22.70
C ALA A 31 -4.91 39.50 -21.52
N ARG A 32 -5.44 40.73 -21.39
CA ARG A 32 -5.07 41.68 -20.32
C ARG A 32 -6.11 41.73 -19.18
N ASN A 33 -7.24 41.04 -19.32
CA ASN A 33 -8.23 40.99 -18.25
C ASN A 33 -7.69 40.09 -17.10
N PRO A 34 -7.43 40.64 -15.89
CA PRO A 34 -6.86 39.89 -14.79
C PRO A 34 -7.69 38.67 -14.41
N PHE A 35 -9.00 38.72 -14.52
CA PHE A 35 -9.88 37.58 -14.26
C PHE A 35 -9.69 36.44 -15.25
N VAL A 36 -9.42 36.72 -16.52
CA VAL A 36 -9.15 35.70 -17.55
C VAL A 36 -7.79 35.06 -17.31
N VAL A 37 -6.76 35.85 -16.96
CA VAL A 37 -5.42 35.35 -16.65
C VAL A 37 -5.44 34.46 -15.41
N VAL A 38 -6.09 34.92 -14.33
CA VAL A 38 -6.25 34.13 -13.08
C VAL A 38 -7.06 32.85 -13.32
N GLY A 39 -8.18 32.95 -14.05
CA GLY A 39 -9.00 31.79 -14.40
C GLY A 39 -8.22 30.74 -15.19
N ASN A 40 -7.46 31.18 -16.20
CA ASN A 40 -6.63 30.28 -17.01
C ASN A 40 -5.49 29.66 -16.18
N ALA A 41 -4.86 30.42 -15.28
CA ALA A 41 -3.84 29.92 -14.36
C ALA A 41 -4.40 28.83 -13.43
N ILE A 42 -5.59 29.05 -12.86
CA ILE A 42 -6.28 28.05 -12.01
C ILE A 42 -6.58 26.78 -12.80
N ILE A 43 -7.14 26.90 -14.01
CA ILE A 43 -7.46 25.74 -14.86
C ILE A 43 -6.17 24.96 -15.20
N THR A 44 -5.11 25.68 -15.59
CA THR A 44 -3.81 25.05 -15.90
C THR A 44 -3.26 24.31 -14.67
N LEU A 45 -3.33 24.92 -13.48
CA LEU A 45 -2.87 24.32 -12.24
C LEU A 45 -3.69 23.06 -11.88
N LEU A 46 -5.01 23.11 -12.07
CA LEU A 46 -5.89 21.95 -11.86
C LEU A 46 -5.57 20.82 -12.85
N LEU A 47 -5.32 21.14 -14.12
CA LEU A 47 -4.94 20.15 -15.12
C LEU A 47 -3.57 19.50 -14.78
N LEU A 48 -2.60 20.30 -14.38
CA LEU A 48 -1.29 19.79 -13.94
C LEU A 48 -1.41 18.92 -12.69
N ALA A 49 -2.23 19.33 -11.72
CA ALA A 49 -2.52 18.53 -10.52
C ALA A 49 -3.22 17.21 -10.87
N MET A 50 -4.16 17.22 -11.81
CA MET A 50 -4.86 16.02 -12.27
C MET A 50 -3.91 15.06 -13.01
N ILE A 51 -3.07 15.57 -13.91
CA ILE A 51 -2.09 14.76 -14.64
C ILE A 51 -1.03 14.23 -13.69
N GLY A 52 -0.47 15.09 -12.83
CA GLY A 52 0.52 14.70 -11.83
C GLY A 52 -0.03 13.70 -10.81
N GLY A 53 -1.22 13.96 -10.29
CA GLY A 53 -1.92 13.05 -9.36
C GLY A 53 -2.27 11.72 -10.00
N GLY A 54 -2.78 11.73 -11.23
CA GLY A 54 -3.06 10.51 -12.00
C GLY A 54 -1.80 9.68 -12.27
N GLY A 55 -0.72 10.34 -12.69
CA GLY A 55 0.58 9.69 -12.91
C GLY A 55 1.15 9.08 -11.63
N LEU A 56 1.09 9.81 -10.52
CA LEU A 56 1.53 9.33 -9.21
C LEU A 56 0.70 8.14 -8.72
N TYR A 57 -0.62 8.17 -8.94
CA TYR A 57 -1.52 7.06 -8.61
C TYR A 57 -1.17 5.79 -9.39
N ILE A 58 -0.97 5.89 -10.71
CA ILE A 58 -0.61 4.75 -11.57
C ILE A 58 0.77 4.21 -11.17
N TYR A 59 1.75 5.09 -10.95
CA TYR A 59 3.08 4.70 -10.51
C TYR A 59 3.05 4.00 -9.14
N GLY A 60 2.30 4.54 -8.18
CA GLY A 60 2.12 3.95 -6.86
C GLY A 60 1.47 2.56 -6.93
N LYS A 61 0.42 2.41 -7.77
CA LYS A 61 -0.24 1.11 -7.99
C LYS A 61 0.73 0.09 -8.58
N GLN A 62 1.48 0.45 -9.60
CA GLN A 62 2.49 -0.44 -10.21
C GLN A 62 3.56 -0.87 -9.20
N LYS A 63 4.02 0.04 -8.34
CA LYS A 63 5.00 -0.27 -7.29
C LYS A 63 4.46 -1.23 -6.23
N ILE A 64 3.18 -1.12 -5.86
CA ILE A 64 2.52 -2.00 -4.89
C ILE A 64 2.30 -3.40 -5.48
N GLU A 65 2.07 -3.50 -6.79
CA GLU A 65 1.81 -4.76 -7.51
C GLU A 65 3.09 -5.38 -8.12
N ALA A 66 4.21 -4.65 -8.12
CA ALA A 66 5.48 -5.15 -8.63
C ALA A 66 5.97 -6.35 -7.80
N PRO A 67 6.64 -7.34 -8.44
CA PRO A 67 7.28 -8.44 -7.73
C PRO A 67 8.26 -7.92 -6.67
N GLY A 68 8.20 -8.51 -5.48
CA GLY A 68 9.09 -8.16 -4.36
C GLY A 68 10.49 -8.77 -4.49
N PRO A 69 11.41 -8.41 -3.57
CA PRO A 69 12.82 -8.81 -3.62
C PRO A 69 13.09 -10.24 -3.16
N LEU A 70 12.11 -10.96 -2.61
CA LEU A 70 12.29 -12.32 -2.10
C LEU A 70 12.73 -13.30 -3.19
N ALA A 71 13.90 -13.89 -3.04
CA ALA A 71 14.44 -14.90 -3.95
C ALA A 71 13.83 -16.29 -3.75
N GLN A 72 13.28 -16.56 -2.57
CA GLN A 72 12.67 -17.83 -2.16
C GLN A 72 11.59 -17.59 -1.11
N ASP A 73 10.74 -18.57 -0.87
CA ASP A 73 9.75 -18.53 0.20
C ASP A 73 10.42 -18.33 1.54
N LYS A 74 9.88 -17.46 2.37
CA LYS A 74 10.45 -17.13 3.66
C LYS A 74 9.40 -17.00 4.74
N VAL A 75 9.67 -17.60 5.88
CA VAL A 75 8.86 -17.45 7.10
C VAL A 75 9.41 -16.29 7.92
N VAL A 76 8.54 -15.36 8.28
CA VAL A 76 8.87 -14.17 9.08
C VAL A 76 7.91 -14.04 10.24
N ASN A 77 8.47 -13.85 11.44
CA ASN A 77 7.68 -13.64 12.65
C ASN A 77 7.49 -12.15 12.93
N ILE A 78 6.25 -11.72 13.03
CA ILE A 78 5.84 -10.36 13.42
C ILE A 78 5.38 -10.42 14.89
N PRO A 79 6.14 -9.88 15.84
CA PRO A 79 5.80 -9.90 17.25
C PRO A 79 4.47 -9.22 17.56
N GLN A 80 3.82 -9.68 18.65
CA GLN A 80 2.64 -9.00 19.17
C GLN A 80 3.00 -7.57 19.62
N ARG A 81 2.08 -6.63 19.44
CA ARG A 81 2.24 -5.20 19.76
C ARG A 81 3.27 -4.46 18.90
N SER A 82 3.73 -5.03 17.76
CA SER A 82 4.53 -4.29 16.79
C SER A 82 3.71 -3.18 16.15
N GLY A 83 4.23 -1.97 16.17
CA GLY A 83 3.69 -0.85 15.42
C GLY A 83 3.93 -0.99 13.91
N MET A 84 3.22 -0.19 13.09
CA MET A 84 3.38 -0.23 11.63
C MET A 84 4.83 0.03 11.18
N SER A 85 5.56 0.91 11.89
CA SER A 85 6.98 1.17 11.62
C SER A 85 7.86 -0.03 11.94
N ASP A 86 7.58 -0.71 13.08
CA ASP A 86 8.33 -1.89 13.51
C ASP A 86 8.11 -3.04 12.53
N ILE A 87 6.88 -3.22 12.05
CA ILE A 87 6.55 -4.21 11.01
C ILE A 87 7.34 -3.92 9.73
N ALA A 88 7.35 -2.65 9.28
CA ALA A 88 8.10 -2.26 8.09
C ALA A 88 9.61 -2.56 8.25
N ASP A 89 10.18 -2.24 9.42
CA ASP A 89 11.60 -2.47 9.71
C ASP A 89 11.93 -3.98 9.79
N ILE A 90 11.02 -4.81 10.30
CA ILE A 90 11.18 -6.28 10.31
C ILE A 90 11.13 -6.81 8.88
N LEU A 91 10.10 -6.45 8.10
CA LEU A 91 9.95 -6.91 6.72
C LEU A 91 11.12 -6.49 5.84
N GLN A 92 11.67 -5.29 6.06
CA GLN A 92 12.86 -4.80 5.37
C GLN A 92 14.12 -5.59 5.76
N ARG A 93 14.38 -5.80 7.05
CA ARG A 93 15.52 -6.59 7.53
C ARG A 93 15.49 -8.03 7.02
N GLU A 94 14.31 -8.61 6.95
CA GLU A 94 14.09 -9.97 6.45
C GLU A 94 14.11 -10.05 4.92
N GLY A 95 14.23 -8.91 4.22
CA GLY A 95 14.28 -8.84 2.75
C GLY A 95 12.94 -9.15 2.08
N VAL A 96 11.82 -9.06 2.80
CA VAL A 96 10.47 -9.27 2.25
C VAL A 96 10.06 -8.08 1.39
N ILE A 97 10.46 -6.88 1.79
CA ILE A 97 10.21 -5.65 1.06
C ILE A 97 11.53 -4.99 0.67
N ASP A 98 11.50 -4.18 -0.39
CA ASP A 98 12.64 -3.35 -0.79
C ASP A 98 13.10 -2.44 0.34
N ASN A 99 14.32 -1.91 0.21
CA ASN A 99 14.95 -1.02 1.19
C ASN A 99 14.22 0.34 1.35
N ASN A 100 12.91 0.34 1.20
CA ASN A 100 12.04 1.52 1.32
C ASN A 100 10.82 1.23 2.20
N ARG A 101 11.00 1.38 3.51
CA ARG A 101 9.91 1.24 4.51
C ARG A 101 8.71 2.15 4.21
N TRP A 102 8.94 3.31 3.57
CA TRP A 102 7.86 4.24 3.23
C TRP A 102 6.93 3.69 2.15
N ALA A 103 7.44 2.82 1.27
CA ALA A 103 6.61 2.13 0.29
C ALA A 103 5.61 1.20 0.98
N PHE A 104 6.04 0.46 2.02
CA PHE A 104 5.14 -0.37 2.84
C PHE A 104 4.10 0.49 3.55
N ILE A 105 4.53 1.54 4.27
CA ILE A 105 3.63 2.44 4.99
C ILE A 105 2.60 3.06 4.02
N GLY A 106 3.06 3.57 2.88
CA GLY A 106 2.18 4.12 1.83
C GLY A 106 1.22 3.07 1.25
N GLY A 107 1.67 1.83 1.04
CA GLY A 107 0.85 0.71 0.61
C GLY A 107 -0.25 0.36 1.62
N VAL A 108 0.09 0.31 2.90
CA VAL A 108 -0.89 0.07 3.99
C VAL A 108 -1.97 1.15 4.00
N PHE A 109 -1.60 2.43 3.84
CA PHE A 109 -2.57 3.53 3.75
C PHE A 109 -3.41 3.45 2.47
N ALA A 110 -2.80 3.18 1.32
CA ALA A 110 -3.49 3.07 0.03
C ALA A 110 -4.52 1.93 0.02
N LEU A 111 -4.20 0.81 0.70
CA LEU A 111 -5.08 -0.35 0.85
C LEU A 111 -6.04 -0.23 2.04
N LYS A 112 -5.98 0.88 2.81
CA LYS A 112 -6.77 1.12 4.04
C LYS A 112 -6.63 0.01 5.09
N ALA A 113 -5.48 -0.65 5.14
CA ALA A 113 -5.21 -1.85 5.95
C ALA A 113 -4.60 -1.55 7.33
N ARG A 114 -4.53 -0.26 7.74
CA ARG A 114 -3.80 0.16 8.93
C ARG A 114 -4.24 -0.53 10.23
N SER A 115 -5.54 -0.73 10.40
CA SER A 115 -6.13 -1.35 11.60
C SER A 115 -6.21 -2.88 11.53
N ASP A 116 -5.96 -3.46 10.35
CA ASP A 116 -6.27 -4.85 10.08
C ASP A 116 -5.01 -5.74 10.00
N LEU A 117 -3.82 -5.13 10.15
CA LEU A 117 -2.56 -5.87 10.23
C LEU A 117 -2.51 -6.69 11.52
N LYS A 118 -2.40 -8.00 11.38
CA LYS A 118 -2.35 -8.94 12.50
C LYS A 118 -0.90 -9.35 12.79
N PRO A 119 -0.50 -9.46 14.08
CA PRO A 119 0.79 -10.07 14.43
C PRO A 119 0.73 -11.57 14.20
N GLY A 120 1.89 -12.20 14.03
CA GLY A 120 2.01 -13.65 13.85
C GLY A 120 3.17 -14.03 12.95
N GLU A 121 3.32 -15.32 12.70
CA GLU A 121 4.33 -15.88 11.83
C GLU A 121 3.72 -16.12 10.45
N TYR A 122 4.32 -15.52 9.42
CA TYR A 122 3.80 -15.53 8.05
C TYR A 122 4.78 -16.19 7.09
N LEU A 123 4.27 -17.00 6.19
CA LEU A 123 5.01 -17.50 5.04
C LEU A 123 4.77 -16.55 3.85
N PHE A 124 5.81 -15.84 3.45
CA PHE A 124 5.79 -15.01 2.25
C PHE A 124 6.41 -15.78 1.10
N ALA A 125 5.70 -15.84 -0.01
CA ALA A 125 6.15 -16.53 -1.21
C ALA A 125 7.28 -15.77 -1.91
N LYS A 126 8.07 -16.50 -2.70
CA LYS A 126 9.04 -15.91 -3.63
C LYS A 126 8.39 -14.82 -4.47
N ASN A 127 9.08 -13.68 -4.63
CA ASN A 127 8.63 -12.51 -5.39
C ASN A 127 7.27 -11.95 -4.94
N ALA A 128 6.82 -12.23 -3.70
CA ALA A 128 5.57 -11.67 -3.19
C ALA A 128 5.57 -10.15 -3.34
N SER A 129 4.52 -9.62 -3.99
CA SER A 129 4.34 -8.18 -4.12
C SER A 129 4.01 -7.53 -2.78
N LEU A 130 4.18 -6.22 -2.69
CA LEU A 130 3.80 -5.49 -1.48
C LEU A 130 2.30 -5.67 -1.14
N ARG A 131 1.45 -5.77 -2.17
CA ARG A 131 0.02 -6.09 -2.02
C ARG A 131 -0.18 -7.45 -1.37
N ASP A 132 0.54 -8.48 -1.84
CA ASP A 132 0.41 -9.85 -1.32
C ASP A 132 0.88 -9.91 0.13
N VAL A 133 1.98 -9.24 0.46
CA VAL A 133 2.51 -9.14 1.84
C VAL A 133 1.47 -8.52 2.76
N ILE A 134 0.92 -7.35 2.42
CA ILE A 134 -0.09 -6.67 3.21
C ILE A 134 -1.37 -7.52 3.29
N GLY A 135 -1.83 -8.09 2.16
CA GLY A 135 -3.02 -8.94 2.09
C GLY A 135 -2.91 -10.15 3.02
N THR A 136 -1.78 -10.87 2.99
CA THR A 136 -1.50 -12.03 3.86
C THR A 136 -1.61 -11.66 5.34
N MET A 137 -1.09 -10.47 5.72
CA MET A 137 -1.13 -10.00 7.11
C MET A 137 -2.54 -9.56 7.54
N VAL A 138 -3.31 -8.94 6.64
CA VAL A 138 -4.72 -8.53 6.89
C VAL A 138 -5.62 -9.75 7.05
N GLU A 139 -5.49 -10.73 6.16
CA GLU A 139 -6.22 -11.99 6.23
C GLU A 139 -5.85 -12.79 7.50
N GLY A 140 -4.63 -12.61 8.00
CA GLY A 140 -4.14 -13.34 9.16
C GLY A 140 -3.81 -14.79 8.85
N LYS A 141 -3.32 -15.08 7.64
CA LYS A 141 -2.87 -16.42 7.21
C LYS A 141 -1.55 -16.79 7.88
N VAL A 142 -1.58 -16.92 9.19
CA VAL A 142 -0.41 -17.27 10.01
C VAL A 142 -0.05 -18.74 9.85
N VAL A 143 1.23 -19.03 9.94
CA VAL A 143 1.77 -20.41 9.97
C VAL A 143 1.21 -21.12 11.20
N GLN A 144 0.69 -22.35 10.98
CA GLN A 144 0.17 -23.20 12.04
C GLN A 144 1.20 -24.25 12.40
N HIS A 145 1.55 -24.33 13.67
CA HIS A 145 2.42 -25.35 14.22
C HIS A 145 1.61 -26.49 14.83
N SER A 146 1.94 -27.72 14.46
CA SER A 146 1.29 -28.90 15.03
C SER A 146 1.99 -29.33 16.31
N VAL A 147 1.26 -29.44 17.40
CA VAL A 147 1.74 -29.92 18.70
C VAL A 147 0.95 -31.17 19.05
N THR A 148 1.67 -32.31 19.16
CA THR A 148 1.08 -33.60 19.51
C THR A 148 1.27 -33.89 20.99
N ILE A 149 0.18 -34.16 21.69
CA ILE A 149 0.15 -34.61 23.05
C ILE A 149 -0.17 -36.11 23.02
N PRO A 150 0.79 -36.98 23.34
CA PRO A 150 0.57 -38.42 23.35
C PRO A 150 -0.33 -38.84 24.51
N GLU A 151 -1.00 -39.96 24.36
CA GLU A 151 -1.78 -40.60 25.43
C GLU A 151 -0.88 -41.08 26.58
N GLY A 152 -1.46 -41.19 27.75
CA GLY A 152 -0.78 -41.74 28.95
C GLY A 152 0.05 -40.72 29.74
N LEU A 153 0.01 -39.44 29.37
CA LEU A 153 0.62 -38.39 30.17
C LEU A 153 -0.31 -37.90 31.25
N THR A 154 0.24 -37.57 32.44
CA THR A 154 -0.50 -36.85 33.48
C THR A 154 -0.71 -35.39 33.10
N SER A 155 -1.71 -34.73 33.73
CA SER A 155 -1.96 -33.30 33.50
C SER A 155 -0.72 -32.43 33.79
N GLU A 156 0.07 -32.78 34.83
CA GLU A 156 1.34 -32.08 35.11
C GLU A 156 2.37 -32.24 33.99
N GLN A 157 2.51 -33.45 33.46
CA GLN A 157 3.44 -33.72 32.33
C GLN A 157 3.02 -33.00 31.07
N ILE A 158 1.71 -32.91 30.78
CA ILE A 158 1.18 -32.16 29.63
C ILE A 158 1.47 -30.65 29.81
N VAL A 159 1.19 -30.09 30.99
CA VAL A 159 1.48 -28.69 31.30
C VAL A 159 2.96 -28.38 31.18
N ALA A 160 3.85 -29.23 31.70
CA ALA A 160 5.30 -29.08 31.56
C ALA A 160 5.70 -29.04 30.07
N ARG A 161 5.19 -29.99 29.26
CA ARG A 161 5.46 -30.05 27.82
C ARG A 161 4.97 -28.79 27.07
N ILE A 162 3.84 -28.24 27.43
CA ILE A 162 3.31 -26.98 26.87
C ILE A 162 4.18 -25.80 27.33
N THR A 163 4.65 -25.81 28.58
CA THR A 163 5.48 -24.74 29.15
C THR A 163 6.87 -24.71 28.51
N ASP A 164 7.47 -25.86 28.23
CA ASP A 164 8.77 -25.98 27.60
C ASP A 164 8.75 -25.68 26.09
N ASN A 165 7.57 -25.53 25.49
CA ASN A 165 7.44 -25.28 24.07
C ASN A 165 7.50 -23.79 23.75
N ASP A 166 8.52 -23.39 22.98
CA ASP A 166 8.80 -22.01 22.58
C ASP A 166 7.75 -21.41 21.60
N ILE A 167 6.87 -22.24 21.05
CA ILE A 167 5.79 -21.78 20.18
C ILE A 167 4.77 -20.97 20.97
N PHE A 168 4.56 -21.30 22.25
CA PHE A 168 3.55 -20.71 23.12
C PHE A 168 4.08 -19.54 23.93
N SER A 169 3.17 -18.65 24.35
CA SER A 169 3.48 -17.47 25.16
C SER A 169 2.70 -17.47 26.48
N GLY A 170 3.14 -16.64 27.43
CA GLY A 170 2.46 -16.48 28.73
C GLY A 170 2.78 -17.64 29.67
N ALA A 171 2.14 -17.64 30.86
CA ALA A 171 2.26 -18.68 31.88
C ALA A 171 1.01 -19.54 31.91
N VAL A 172 1.13 -20.75 32.47
CA VAL A 172 -0.02 -21.57 32.86
C VAL A 172 -0.37 -21.21 34.28
N HIS A 173 -1.62 -20.84 34.54
CA HIS A 173 -2.07 -20.35 35.86
C HIS A 173 -2.51 -21.47 36.78
N ALA A 174 -2.99 -22.57 36.21
CA ALA A 174 -3.46 -23.73 37.02
C ALA A 174 -3.25 -25.03 36.26
N ILE A 175 -2.90 -26.08 36.99
CA ILE A 175 -2.83 -27.43 36.44
C ILE A 175 -4.25 -27.99 36.41
N PRO A 176 -4.78 -28.42 35.25
CA PRO A 176 -6.11 -29.00 35.13
C PRO A 176 -6.22 -30.34 35.86
N ALA A 177 -7.45 -30.74 36.20
CA ALA A 177 -7.71 -32.04 36.82
C ALA A 177 -7.24 -33.20 35.92
N GLU A 178 -6.80 -34.32 36.52
CA GLU A 178 -6.42 -35.50 35.76
C GLU A 178 -7.56 -36.01 34.89
N GLY A 179 -7.21 -36.34 33.62
CA GLY A 179 -8.16 -36.83 32.63
C GLY A 179 -9.03 -35.76 31.99
N SER A 180 -8.83 -34.47 32.32
CA SER A 180 -9.58 -33.35 31.69
C SER A 180 -8.94 -32.81 30.40
N LEU A 181 -7.74 -33.26 30.05
CA LEU A 181 -7.03 -32.84 28.83
C LEU A 181 -7.06 -33.96 27.81
N LEU A 182 -7.62 -33.70 26.63
CA LEU A 182 -7.69 -34.69 25.55
C LEU A 182 -6.32 -34.80 24.83
N PRO A 183 -5.70 -36.01 24.83
CA PRO A 183 -4.48 -36.26 24.07
C PRO A 183 -4.77 -36.29 22.55
N GLU A 184 -4.28 -35.30 21.83
CA GLU A 184 -4.48 -35.18 20.39
C GLU A 184 -3.39 -34.31 19.74
N THR A 185 -3.43 -34.17 18.40
CA THR A 185 -2.60 -33.22 17.67
C THR A 185 -3.36 -31.92 17.44
N TYR A 186 -2.89 -30.86 18.05
CA TYR A 186 -3.44 -29.52 17.96
C TYR A 186 -2.62 -28.62 17.06
N LYS A 187 -3.29 -27.69 16.37
CA LYS A 187 -2.64 -26.68 15.54
C LYS A 187 -2.82 -25.30 16.18
N PHE A 188 -1.70 -24.63 16.41
CA PHE A 188 -1.67 -23.30 17.01
C PHE A 188 -0.71 -22.37 16.25
N PRO A 189 -1.02 -21.07 16.15
CA PRO A 189 -0.07 -20.08 15.67
C PRO A 189 1.03 -19.85 16.71
N ARG A 190 2.22 -19.41 16.28
CA ARG A 190 3.28 -18.98 17.19
C ARG A 190 2.78 -17.82 18.06
N GLY A 191 3.12 -17.85 19.34
CA GLY A 191 2.70 -16.84 20.33
C GLY A 191 1.31 -17.07 20.92
N ALA A 192 0.64 -18.20 20.62
CA ALA A 192 -0.62 -18.55 21.26
C ALA A 192 -0.44 -18.64 22.78
N PRO A 193 -1.37 -18.06 23.59
CA PRO A 193 -1.31 -18.15 25.04
C PRO A 193 -1.43 -19.60 25.52
N ARG A 194 -0.58 -20.02 26.49
CA ARG A 194 -0.59 -21.37 27.03
C ARG A 194 -1.95 -21.75 27.63
N ASP A 195 -2.60 -20.82 28.31
CA ASP A 195 -3.97 -21.06 28.85
C ASP A 195 -4.98 -21.34 27.73
N GLN A 196 -4.86 -20.71 26.58
CA GLN A 196 -5.74 -20.98 25.43
C GLN A 196 -5.54 -22.41 24.90
N VAL A 197 -4.29 -22.91 24.92
CA VAL A 197 -3.99 -24.30 24.55
C VAL A 197 -4.68 -25.28 25.47
N ILE A 198 -4.53 -25.08 26.79
CA ILE A 198 -5.14 -25.90 27.84
C ILE A 198 -6.68 -25.88 27.71
N ASN A 199 -7.27 -24.69 27.60
CA ASN A 199 -8.71 -24.55 27.43
C ASN A 199 -9.24 -25.30 26.19
N ARG A 200 -8.51 -25.27 25.11
CA ARG A 200 -8.88 -25.98 23.87
C ARG A 200 -8.80 -27.50 24.05
N MET A 201 -7.81 -28.00 24.81
CA MET A 201 -7.68 -29.42 25.12
C MET A 201 -8.77 -29.92 26.04
N GLN A 202 -9.36 -29.05 26.89
CA GLN A 202 -10.50 -29.36 27.76
C GLN A 202 -11.84 -29.36 27.02
N GLN A 203 -11.93 -28.66 25.87
CA GLN A 203 -13.17 -28.49 25.11
C GLN A 203 -13.27 -29.45 23.91
N ALA A 204 -12.20 -30.16 23.58
CA ALA A 204 -12.16 -31.12 22.50
C ALA A 204 -12.80 -32.45 22.92
#